data_232d76f94cff7f59d96c096412f09be0
#
_entry.id   232d76f94cff7f59d96c096412f09be0
#
_cell.length_a   1.000
_cell.length_b   1.000
_cell.length_c   1.000
_cell.angle_alpha   90.00
_cell.angle_beta   90.00
_cell.angle_gamma   90.00
#
_symmetry.space_group_name_H-M   'P 1'
#
loop_
_entity.id
_entity.type
_entity.pdbx_description
1 polymer ?
#
loop_
_entity_poly.entity_id
_entity_poly.type
_entity_poly.pdbx_seq_one_letter_code
_entity_poly.pdbx_strand_id
1 'polypeptide(L)'
;MCGRISQKGRREDFKEFIYKFDPQEDLFRPNIKPTQNVQIVINDEDDDAHTVTARWWFQKEGAKEFSTEYTTFNAAAEKLEKSFLWRGAFHKRRCIVPVTSFYEWNVKGEPPLDIGMPVRDQPFALAGLWSNFYPEGEHQFSFTIITTDPNDFMKPIHRRMPVVLGGLKDQEKWLKSGGIEMLLPYEGELTGEKLGQSLEKLYPA
;
A
#
# COMPACT_ATOMS: atom_id res chain seq x y z
N MET A 1 -4.97 4.01 10.98
CA MET A 1 -3.98 3.25 10.17
C MET A 1 -4.64 2.91 8.85
N CYS A 2 -3.93 3.08 7.75
CA CYS A 2 -4.42 2.78 6.41
C CYS A 2 -4.92 1.31 6.33
N GLY A 3 -6.20 1.11 6.51
CA GLY A 3 -6.85 -0.21 6.51
C GLY A 3 -7.86 -0.38 5.37
N ARG A 4 -7.91 0.56 4.45
CA ARG A 4 -8.73 0.52 3.23
C ARG A 4 -8.06 1.31 2.14
N ILE A 5 -8.00 0.75 0.94
CA ILE A 5 -7.47 1.41 -0.26
C ILE A 5 -8.40 1.23 -1.44
N SER A 6 -8.17 2.02 -2.48
CA SER A 6 -8.89 1.97 -3.74
C SER A 6 -7.92 1.86 -4.92
N GLN A 7 -8.29 1.04 -5.90
CA GLN A 7 -7.66 0.99 -7.22
C GLN A 7 -8.77 1.19 -8.26
N LYS A 8 -8.92 2.41 -8.78
CA LYS A 8 -9.93 2.78 -9.78
C LYS A 8 -9.26 3.55 -10.90
N GLY A 9 -9.37 3.10 -12.13
CA GLY A 9 -8.84 3.83 -13.27
C GLY A 9 -8.53 2.92 -14.44
N ARG A 10 -8.21 3.55 -15.56
CA ARG A 10 -7.77 2.84 -16.75
C ARG A 10 -6.35 2.33 -16.56
N ARG A 11 -6.04 1.25 -17.23
CA ARG A 11 -4.70 0.66 -17.26
C ARG A 11 -3.61 1.69 -17.62
N GLU A 12 -3.88 2.54 -18.60
CA GLU A 12 -2.96 3.60 -19.06
C GLU A 12 -2.65 4.62 -17.99
N ASP A 13 -3.67 5.03 -17.20
CA ASP A 13 -3.48 5.99 -16.11
C ASP A 13 -2.51 5.43 -15.07
N PHE A 14 -2.65 4.16 -14.71
CA PHE A 14 -1.71 3.52 -13.78
C PHE A 14 -0.30 3.43 -14.35
N LYS A 15 -0.13 3.13 -15.65
CA LYS A 15 1.19 3.06 -16.30
C LYS A 15 1.89 4.41 -16.35
N GLU A 16 1.15 5.50 -16.44
CA GLU A 16 1.70 6.85 -16.45
C GLU A 16 2.28 7.26 -15.08
N PHE A 17 1.60 6.90 -13.99
CA PHE A 17 1.93 7.37 -12.64
C PHE A 17 2.69 6.36 -11.78
N ILE A 18 2.69 5.07 -12.15
CA ILE A 18 3.27 4.01 -11.33
C ILE A 18 4.41 3.29 -12.09
N TYR A 19 5.59 3.31 -11.48
CA TYR A 19 6.80 2.70 -12.04
C TYR A 19 6.61 1.21 -12.30
N LYS A 20 6.76 0.78 -13.57
CA LYS A 20 6.68 -0.62 -14.01
C LYS A 20 5.40 -1.37 -13.63
N PHE A 21 4.32 -0.66 -13.28
CA PHE A 21 3.04 -1.30 -13.03
C PHE A 21 2.33 -1.59 -14.37
N ASP A 22 2.05 -2.84 -14.60
CA ASP A 22 1.36 -3.32 -15.80
C ASP A 22 0.14 -4.20 -15.46
N PRO A 23 -0.98 -3.59 -15.03
CA PRO A 23 -2.22 -4.33 -14.84
C PRO A 23 -2.72 -4.86 -16.19
N GLN A 24 -3.30 -6.05 -16.19
CA GLN A 24 -3.76 -6.68 -17.44
C GLN A 24 -5.07 -6.07 -17.97
N GLU A 25 -5.81 -5.37 -17.12
CA GLU A 25 -7.11 -4.75 -17.39
C GLU A 25 -7.27 -3.44 -16.61
N ASP A 26 -8.30 -2.67 -16.94
CA ASP A 26 -8.72 -1.53 -16.14
C ASP A 26 -9.14 -1.99 -14.74
N LEU A 27 -8.80 -1.19 -13.73
CA LEU A 27 -9.07 -1.53 -12.35
C LEU A 27 -10.32 -0.82 -11.85
N PHE A 28 -11.24 -1.58 -11.27
CA PHE A 28 -12.36 -1.03 -10.53
C PHE A 28 -12.54 -1.77 -9.21
N ARG A 29 -11.66 -1.47 -8.27
CA ARG A 29 -11.66 -2.04 -6.92
C ARG A 29 -11.70 -0.93 -5.87
N PRO A 30 -12.88 -0.31 -5.66
CA PRO A 30 -13.00 0.90 -4.83
C PRO A 30 -12.93 0.65 -3.32
N ASN A 31 -12.98 -0.60 -2.87
CA ASN A 31 -13.04 -0.94 -1.44
C ASN A 31 -12.21 -2.20 -1.14
N ILE A 32 -10.88 -2.05 -1.19
CA ILE A 32 -9.95 -3.14 -0.88
C ILE A 32 -9.66 -3.16 0.61
N LYS A 33 -9.79 -4.35 1.21
CA LYS A 33 -9.59 -4.61 2.65
C LYS A 33 -8.32 -5.45 2.89
N PRO A 34 -7.70 -5.35 4.07
CA PRO A 34 -6.71 -6.33 4.52
C PRO A 34 -7.24 -7.76 4.33
N THR A 35 -6.36 -8.69 4.03
CA THR A 35 -6.57 -10.08 3.62
C THR A 35 -6.97 -10.32 2.16
N GLN A 36 -7.33 -9.29 1.41
CA GLN A 36 -7.61 -9.41 -0.02
C GLN A 36 -6.33 -9.36 -0.86
N ASN A 37 -6.41 -9.93 -2.06
CA ASN A 37 -5.33 -9.87 -3.04
C ASN A 37 -5.31 -8.51 -3.74
N VAL A 38 -4.10 -7.97 -3.98
CA VAL A 38 -3.84 -6.67 -4.60
C VAL A 38 -2.71 -6.83 -5.60
N GLN A 39 -2.79 -6.15 -6.73
CA GLN A 39 -1.66 -6.05 -7.66
C GLN A 39 -0.66 -5.02 -7.13
N ILE A 40 0.59 -5.43 -6.96
CA ILE A 40 1.70 -4.60 -6.48
C ILE A 40 2.88 -4.72 -7.43
N VAL A 41 3.87 -3.82 -7.32
CA VAL A 41 5.14 -3.93 -8.06
C VAL A 41 6.23 -4.37 -7.09
N ILE A 42 6.99 -5.37 -7.48
CA ILE A 42 8.18 -5.86 -6.78
C ILE A 42 9.37 -5.89 -7.72
N ASN A 43 10.60 -5.94 -7.20
CA ASN A 43 11.76 -6.39 -7.97
C ASN A 43 11.93 -7.90 -7.81
N ASP A 44 12.35 -8.56 -8.86
CA ASP A 44 12.85 -9.94 -8.83
C ASP A 44 14.33 -10.00 -8.42
N GLU A 45 14.94 -11.19 -8.55
CA GLU A 45 16.34 -11.42 -8.20
C GLU A 45 17.33 -10.70 -9.13
N ASP A 46 16.91 -10.32 -10.34
CA ASP A 46 17.69 -9.59 -11.33
C ASP A 46 17.48 -8.06 -11.27
N ASP A 47 16.79 -7.57 -10.21
CA ASP A 47 16.38 -6.17 -10.04
C ASP A 47 15.40 -5.66 -11.11
N ASP A 48 14.72 -6.55 -11.84
CA ASP A 48 13.67 -6.17 -12.78
C ASP A 48 12.32 -6.02 -12.07
N ALA A 49 11.76 -4.82 -12.20
CA ALA A 49 10.47 -4.50 -11.60
C ALA A 49 9.31 -5.07 -12.43
N HIS A 50 8.38 -5.77 -11.77
CA HIS A 50 7.21 -6.34 -12.42
C HIS A 50 5.99 -6.40 -11.48
N THR A 51 4.81 -6.52 -12.09
CA THR A 51 3.54 -6.61 -11.36
C THR A 51 3.27 -8.04 -10.91
N VAL A 52 2.94 -8.20 -9.63
CA VAL A 52 2.48 -9.46 -9.04
C VAL A 52 1.19 -9.28 -8.27
N THR A 53 0.45 -10.36 -8.08
CA THR A 53 -0.69 -10.39 -7.15
C THR A 53 -0.21 -10.85 -5.78
N ALA A 54 -0.46 -10.03 -4.75
CA ALA A 54 -0.03 -10.31 -3.38
C ALA A 54 -1.19 -10.12 -2.39
N ARG A 55 -1.20 -10.89 -1.32
CA ARG A 55 -2.19 -10.81 -0.25
C ARG A 55 -1.85 -9.70 0.75
N TRP A 56 -2.75 -8.79 0.99
CA TRP A 56 -2.54 -7.68 1.93
C TRP A 56 -2.65 -8.12 3.39
N TRP A 57 -1.65 -8.77 3.87
CA TRP A 57 -1.41 -9.17 5.26
C TRP A 57 -0.07 -9.89 5.31
N PHE A 58 1.00 -9.17 5.62
CA PHE A 58 2.36 -9.70 5.54
C PHE A 58 2.54 -10.97 6.37
N GLN A 59 3.04 -12.01 5.75
CA GLN A 59 3.41 -13.27 6.38
C GLN A 59 4.93 -13.32 6.59
N LYS A 60 5.36 -14.03 7.62
CA LYS A 60 6.80 -14.31 7.80
C LYS A 60 7.31 -15.06 6.57
N GLU A 61 8.52 -14.69 6.12
CA GLU A 61 9.18 -15.37 5.00
C GLU A 61 9.21 -16.89 5.19
N GLY A 62 8.76 -17.62 4.19
CA GLY A 62 8.69 -19.06 4.20
C GLY A 62 7.58 -19.69 5.05
N ALA A 63 6.63 -18.86 5.58
CA ALA A 63 5.48 -19.38 6.34
C ALA A 63 4.70 -20.41 5.51
N LYS A 64 4.26 -21.49 6.15
CA LYS A 64 3.50 -22.58 5.52
C LYS A 64 2.00 -22.42 5.63
N GLU A 65 1.54 -21.46 6.41
CA GLU A 65 0.13 -21.16 6.64
C GLU A 65 -0.11 -19.66 6.59
N PHE A 66 -1.31 -19.26 6.20
CA PHE A 66 -1.76 -17.87 6.32
C PHE A 66 -2.28 -17.63 7.74
N SER A 67 -1.71 -16.65 8.44
CA SER A 67 -2.12 -16.30 9.81
C SER A 67 -2.48 -14.83 9.91
N THR A 68 -3.52 -14.53 10.68
CA THR A 68 -3.93 -13.19 11.09
C THR A 68 -3.77 -12.96 12.60
N GLU A 69 -3.01 -13.81 13.28
CA GLU A 69 -2.73 -13.72 14.72
C GLU A 69 -2.13 -12.36 15.10
N TYR A 70 -1.22 -11.85 14.27
CA TYR A 70 -0.63 -10.53 14.44
C TYR A 70 -1.12 -9.58 13.37
N THR A 71 -1.39 -8.33 13.73
CA THR A 71 -1.80 -7.29 12.78
C THR A 71 -0.59 -6.81 11.96
N THR A 72 -0.44 -7.35 10.76
CA THR A 72 0.72 -7.14 9.88
C THR A 72 0.37 -6.49 8.52
N PHE A 73 -0.84 -5.98 8.37
CA PHE A 73 -1.21 -5.26 7.14
C PHE A 73 -0.63 -3.84 7.06
N ASN A 74 -0.11 -3.31 8.18
CA ASN A 74 0.71 -2.10 8.20
C ASN A 74 2.00 -2.33 8.99
N ALA A 75 3.10 -1.72 8.53
CA ALA A 75 4.39 -1.68 9.21
C ALA A 75 4.75 -0.21 9.55
N ALA A 76 5.12 0.07 10.79
CA ALA A 76 5.54 1.41 11.19
C ALA A 76 7.00 1.66 10.76
N ALA A 77 7.26 2.77 10.06
CA ALA A 77 8.56 3.11 9.51
C ALA A 77 9.69 3.04 10.55
N GLU A 78 9.47 3.58 11.74
CA GLU A 78 10.42 3.62 12.85
C GLU A 78 10.78 2.25 13.46
N LYS A 79 10.04 1.20 13.07
CA LYS A 79 10.25 -0.17 13.54
C LYS A 79 10.93 -1.09 12.52
N LEU A 80 11.09 -0.66 11.25
CA LEU A 80 11.51 -1.53 10.16
C LEU A 80 12.89 -2.14 10.38
N GLU A 81 13.88 -1.35 10.79
CA GLU A 81 15.24 -1.81 11.03
C GLU A 81 15.40 -2.61 12.34
N LYS A 82 14.55 -2.31 13.32
CA LYS A 82 14.64 -2.89 14.67
C LYS A 82 13.88 -4.19 14.82
N SER A 83 12.84 -4.40 14.03
CA SER A 83 11.97 -5.57 14.13
C SER A 83 12.53 -6.75 13.37
N PHE A 84 12.60 -7.90 14.03
CA PHE A 84 12.97 -9.16 13.39
C PHE A 84 12.03 -9.53 12.22
N LEU A 85 10.76 -9.17 12.30
CA LEU A 85 9.77 -9.42 11.24
C LEU A 85 10.03 -8.59 9.98
N TRP A 86 10.39 -7.31 10.15
CA TRP A 86 10.44 -6.36 9.03
C TRP A 86 11.83 -6.18 8.42
N ARG A 87 12.90 -6.29 9.23
CA ARG A 87 14.27 -5.94 8.83
C ARG A 87 14.72 -6.63 7.54
N GLY A 88 14.48 -7.94 7.43
CA GLY A 88 14.87 -8.70 6.22
C GLY A 88 14.14 -8.22 4.96
N ALA A 89 12.84 -7.97 5.07
CA ALA A 89 12.04 -7.46 3.96
C ALA A 89 12.39 -6.00 3.63
N PHE A 90 12.66 -5.16 4.63
CA PHE A 90 13.05 -3.77 4.43
C PHE A 90 14.33 -3.63 3.60
N HIS A 91 15.30 -4.52 3.77
CA HIS A 91 16.54 -4.48 3.00
C HIS A 91 16.44 -5.11 1.61
N LYS A 92 15.55 -6.09 1.40
CA LYS A 92 15.57 -6.94 0.20
C LYS A 92 14.25 -7.06 -0.55
N ARG A 93 13.13 -6.75 0.08
CA ARG A 93 11.80 -7.04 -0.47
C ARG A 93 10.85 -5.85 -0.28
N ARG A 94 11.24 -4.74 -0.91
CA ARG A 94 10.42 -3.54 -1.01
C ARG A 94 9.41 -3.71 -2.15
N CYS A 95 8.23 -3.10 -2.01
CA CYS A 95 7.24 -3.07 -3.07
C CYS A 95 6.58 -1.69 -3.18
N ILE A 96 5.98 -1.46 -4.32
CA ILE A 96 5.07 -0.34 -4.58
C ILE A 96 3.65 -0.88 -4.55
N VAL A 97 2.78 -0.23 -3.80
CA VAL A 97 1.34 -0.50 -3.78
C VAL A 97 0.63 0.60 -4.54
N PRO A 98 0.19 0.35 -5.79
CA PRO A 98 -0.56 1.33 -6.57
C PRO A 98 -1.94 1.56 -5.96
N VAL A 99 -2.34 2.82 -5.82
CA VAL A 99 -3.67 3.19 -5.31
C VAL A 99 -4.17 4.43 -6.04
N THR A 100 -5.48 4.67 -6.01
CA THR A 100 -6.08 5.96 -6.39
C THR A 100 -6.56 6.74 -5.17
N SER A 101 -6.80 6.04 -4.06
CA SER A 101 -7.06 6.66 -2.77
C SER A 101 -6.85 5.66 -1.63
N PHE A 102 -6.82 6.18 -0.41
CA PHE A 102 -6.96 5.42 0.82
C PHE A 102 -8.02 6.04 1.72
N TYR A 103 -8.60 5.23 2.60
CA TYR A 103 -9.69 5.69 3.46
C TYR A 103 -9.25 5.74 4.93
N GLU A 104 -9.65 6.85 5.60
CA GLU A 104 -9.44 7.00 7.05
C GLU A 104 -10.70 7.53 7.74
N TRP A 105 -10.86 7.13 8.99
CA TRP A 105 -11.98 7.51 9.85
C TRP A 105 -11.48 8.44 10.95
N ASN A 106 -11.89 9.71 10.91
CA ASN A 106 -11.59 10.64 12.00
C ASN A 106 -12.55 10.49 13.19
N VAL A 107 -13.75 9.96 12.94
CA VAL A 107 -14.75 9.67 13.98
C VAL A 107 -15.25 8.24 13.82
N LYS A 108 -15.20 7.48 14.93
CA LYS A 108 -15.68 6.09 14.95
C LYS A 108 -17.20 6.04 14.68
N GLY A 109 -17.60 5.23 13.70
CA GLY A 109 -19.01 5.03 13.32
C GLY A 109 -19.51 5.99 12.23
N GLU A 110 -18.73 7.02 11.87
CA GLU A 110 -19.04 7.87 10.72
C GLU A 110 -18.49 7.29 9.40
N PRO A 111 -19.02 7.74 8.24
CA PRO A 111 -18.40 7.44 6.96
C PRO A 111 -16.95 7.94 6.90
N PRO A 112 -16.06 7.23 6.18
CA PRO A 112 -14.67 7.63 6.07
C PRO A 112 -14.48 8.85 5.17
N LEU A 113 -13.26 9.43 5.25
CA LEU A 113 -12.74 10.29 4.21
C LEU A 113 -12.08 9.41 3.12
N ASP A 114 -12.39 9.72 1.87
CA ASP A 114 -11.69 9.22 0.68
C ASP A 114 -10.54 10.17 0.38
N ILE A 115 -9.29 9.74 0.59
CA ILE A 115 -8.09 10.59 0.56
C ILE A 115 -7.23 10.19 -0.63
N GLY A 116 -6.96 11.16 -1.49
CA GLY A 116 -6.19 10.96 -2.72
C GLY A 116 -5.43 12.19 -3.16
N MET A 117 -4.95 12.15 -4.40
CA MET A 117 -4.31 13.29 -5.05
C MET A 117 -5.34 14.37 -5.41
N PRO A 118 -4.91 15.64 -5.64
CA PRO A 118 -5.83 16.73 -6.04
C PRO A 118 -6.64 16.42 -7.30
N VAL A 119 -6.06 15.69 -8.25
CA VAL A 119 -6.79 15.17 -9.40
C VAL A 119 -7.50 13.89 -8.99
N ARG A 120 -8.82 13.88 -9.10
CA ARG A 120 -9.66 12.75 -8.68
C ARG A 120 -9.25 11.46 -9.41
N ASP A 121 -9.17 10.38 -8.64
CA ASP A 121 -8.78 9.05 -9.09
C ASP A 121 -7.40 8.96 -9.79
N GLN A 122 -6.55 10.02 -9.67
CA GLN A 122 -5.17 9.95 -10.14
C GLN A 122 -4.41 8.88 -9.36
N PRO A 123 -3.77 7.91 -10.04
CA PRO A 123 -2.95 6.90 -9.37
C PRO A 123 -1.75 7.50 -8.65
N PHE A 124 -1.40 6.93 -7.51
CA PHE A 124 -0.17 7.22 -6.78
C PHE A 124 0.35 5.98 -6.06
N ALA A 125 1.58 6.03 -5.61
CA ALA A 125 2.30 4.90 -5.07
C ALA A 125 2.42 4.98 -3.55
N LEU A 126 2.11 3.89 -2.85
CA LEU A 126 2.45 3.71 -1.44
C LEU A 126 3.66 2.78 -1.31
N ALA A 127 4.55 3.09 -0.35
CA ALA A 127 5.65 2.21 0.00
C ALA A 127 5.15 0.98 0.77
N GLY A 128 5.66 -0.17 0.41
CA GLY A 128 5.35 -1.43 1.08
C GLY A 128 6.54 -2.37 1.18
N LEU A 129 6.35 -3.47 1.90
CA LEU A 129 7.26 -4.60 1.96
C LEU A 129 6.50 -5.86 1.58
N TRP A 130 7.18 -6.81 0.96
CA TRP A 130 6.58 -8.08 0.57
C TRP A 130 7.36 -9.28 1.12
N SER A 131 6.73 -10.45 1.10
CA SER A 131 7.38 -11.72 1.44
C SER A 131 6.74 -12.88 0.67
N ASN A 132 7.52 -13.97 0.55
CA ASN A 132 7.01 -15.25 0.08
C ASN A 132 6.42 -16.05 1.24
N PHE A 133 5.29 -16.73 1.00
CA PHE A 133 4.75 -17.74 1.89
C PHE A 133 4.13 -18.88 1.07
N TYR A 134 3.91 -20.03 1.71
CA TYR A 134 3.62 -21.28 1.00
C TYR A 134 2.42 -22.01 1.64
N PRO A 135 1.21 -21.43 1.64
CA PRO A 135 0.03 -22.11 2.18
C PRO A 135 -0.26 -23.36 1.34
N GLU A 136 -0.47 -24.48 2.03
CA GLU A 136 -0.74 -25.78 1.38
C GLU A 136 0.36 -26.20 0.38
N GLY A 137 1.57 -25.65 0.52
CA GLY A 137 2.71 -25.92 -0.36
C GLY A 137 2.80 -25.04 -1.60
N GLU A 138 1.80 -24.20 -1.88
CA GLU A 138 1.78 -23.30 -3.04
C GLU A 138 2.46 -21.96 -2.73
N HIS A 139 3.27 -21.48 -3.69
CA HIS A 139 3.92 -20.17 -3.56
C HIS A 139 2.93 -19.03 -3.71
N GLN A 140 2.92 -18.13 -2.72
CA GLN A 140 2.13 -16.89 -2.75
C GLN A 140 2.96 -15.71 -2.25
N PHE A 141 2.60 -14.52 -2.71
CA PHE A 141 3.12 -13.26 -2.20
C PHE A 141 2.18 -12.67 -1.14
N SER A 142 2.78 -12.12 -0.08
CA SER A 142 2.06 -11.27 0.87
C SER A 142 2.75 -9.93 1.01
N PHE A 143 2.02 -8.89 1.44
CA PHE A 143 2.60 -7.55 1.60
C PHE A 143 2.00 -6.77 2.77
N THR A 144 2.71 -5.72 3.15
CA THR A 144 2.28 -4.70 4.11
C THR A 144 2.46 -3.30 3.53
N ILE A 145 1.64 -2.34 3.96
CA ILE A 145 1.82 -0.92 3.66
C ILE A 145 2.63 -0.28 4.79
N ILE A 146 3.68 0.46 4.45
CA ILE A 146 4.46 1.21 5.44
C ILE A 146 3.72 2.48 5.82
N THR A 147 3.69 2.77 7.11
CA THR A 147 3.09 4.00 7.66
C THR A 147 4.12 4.82 8.40
N THR A 148 3.95 6.14 8.35
CA THR A 148 4.80 7.14 9.00
C THR A 148 3.96 8.12 9.83
N ASP A 149 4.58 9.13 10.43
CA ASP A 149 3.89 10.21 11.11
C ASP A 149 3.01 11.00 10.13
N PRO A 150 1.92 11.61 10.59
CA PRO A 150 1.01 12.34 9.72
C PRO A 150 1.61 13.69 9.31
N ASN A 151 1.41 14.11 8.05
CA ASN A 151 1.60 15.50 7.64
C ASN A 151 0.49 16.42 8.19
N ASP A 152 0.56 17.72 7.92
CA ASP A 152 -0.40 18.69 8.48
C ASP A 152 -1.83 18.43 8.01
N PHE A 153 -2.03 17.93 6.79
CA PHE A 153 -3.35 17.52 6.30
C PHE A 153 -3.91 16.33 7.10
N MET A 154 -3.07 15.33 7.40
CA MET A 154 -3.51 14.10 8.06
C MET A 154 -3.62 14.21 9.59
N LYS A 155 -2.90 15.14 10.25
CA LYS A 155 -2.91 15.31 11.72
C LYS A 155 -4.30 15.38 12.35
N PRO A 156 -5.27 16.16 11.79
CA PRO A 156 -6.63 16.21 12.36
C PRO A 156 -7.46 14.96 12.06
N ILE A 157 -7.03 14.10 11.12
CA ILE A 157 -7.77 12.92 10.66
C ILE A 157 -7.30 11.67 11.41
N HIS A 158 -5.99 11.41 11.37
CA HIS A 158 -5.40 10.23 11.98
C HIS A 158 -3.94 10.45 12.37
N ARG A 159 -3.49 9.81 13.47
CA ARG A 159 -2.10 9.90 13.99
C ARG A 159 -1.02 9.24 13.13
N ARG A 160 -1.39 8.57 12.06
CA ARG A 160 -0.48 7.93 11.08
C ARG A 160 -1.00 8.16 9.68
N MET A 161 -0.09 8.13 8.71
CA MET A 161 -0.43 8.10 7.29
C MET A 161 0.39 7.04 6.56
N PRO A 162 -0.07 6.50 5.42
CA PRO A 162 0.78 5.67 4.58
C PRO A 162 1.95 6.50 4.02
N VAL A 163 3.09 5.86 3.82
CA VAL A 163 4.21 6.51 3.11
C VAL A 163 3.86 6.59 1.64
N VAL A 164 3.69 7.81 1.15
CA VAL A 164 3.45 8.10 -0.27
C VAL A 164 4.80 8.31 -0.94
N LEU A 165 5.07 7.55 -1.99
CA LEU A 165 6.24 7.73 -2.84
C LEU A 165 5.97 8.84 -3.86
N GLY A 166 6.97 9.65 -4.13
CA GLY A 166 6.90 10.69 -5.13
C GLY A 166 6.75 10.16 -6.57
N GLY A 167 7.29 10.89 -7.53
CA GLY A 167 7.22 10.50 -8.94
C GLY A 167 7.99 9.20 -9.26
N LEU A 168 7.99 8.80 -10.52
CA LEU A 168 8.55 7.52 -10.98
C LEU A 168 10.01 7.27 -10.54
N LYS A 169 10.83 8.33 -10.42
CA LYS A 169 12.22 8.21 -9.95
C LYS A 169 12.32 7.80 -8.48
N ASP A 170 11.45 8.36 -7.62
CA ASP A 170 11.43 7.99 -6.21
C ASP A 170 10.90 6.57 -6.02
N GLN A 171 9.93 6.17 -6.82
CA GLN A 171 9.40 4.82 -6.84
C GLN A 171 10.45 3.79 -7.27
N GLU A 172 11.20 4.08 -8.34
CA GLU A 172 12.32 3.27 -8.78
C GLU A 172 13.41 3.18 -7.71
N LYS A 173 13.81 4.33 -7.13
CA LYS A 173 14.79 4.39 -6.04
C LYS A 173 14.33 3.55 -4.85
N TRP A 174 13.05 3.64 -4.47
CA TRP A 174 12.48 2.85 -3.38
C TRP A 174 12.66 1.34 -3.60
N LEU A 175 12.31 0.85 -4.78
CA LEU A 175 12.45 -0.58 -5.10
C LEU A 175 13.92 -1.04 -5.05
N LYS A 176 14.85 -0.27 -5.64
CA LYS A 176 16.25 -0.67 -5.78
C LYS A 176 17.07 -0.48 -4.52
N SER A 177 16.97 0.67 -3.88
CA SER A 177 17.88 1.07 -2.81
C SER A 177 17.26 1.96 -1.73
N GLY A 178 15.93 2.02 -1.65
CA GLY A 178 15.25 2.89 -0.70
C GLY A 178 15.62 2.60 0.76
N GLY A 179 15.88 3.65 1.52
CA GLY A 179 16.20 3.60 2.94
C GLY A 179 15.18 4.34 3.80
N ILE A 180 15.49 4.44 5.09
CA ILE A 180 14.62 5.07 6.09
C ILE A 180 14.35 6.55 5.78
N GLU A 181 15.28 7.22 5.09
CA GLU A 181 15.17 8.62 4.68
C GLU A 181 14.03 8.90 3.68
N MET A 182 13.52 7.86 3.02
CA MET A 182 12.37 7.96 2.11
C MET A 182 11.02 7.76 2.81
N LEU A 183 11.03 7.37 4.09
CA LEU A 183 9.82 7.01 4.84
C LEU A 183 9.26 8.19 5.65
N LEU A 184 9.28 9.36 5.05
CA LEU A 184 8.82 10.61 5.66
C LEU A 184 7.34 10.88 5.34
N PRO A 185 6.67 11.75 6.11
CA PRO A 185 5.36 12.28 5.74
C PRO A 185 5.39 12.91 4.36
N TYR A 186 4.37 12.68 3.57
CA TYR A 186 4.27 13.24 2.22
C TYR A 186 4.12 14.77 2.27
N GLU A 187 5.01 15.49 1.60
CA GLU A 187 5.04 16.96 1.57
C GLU A 187 4.15 17.57 0.47
N GLY A 188 3.69 16.74 -0.48
CA GLY A 188 2.78 17.18 -1.54
C GLY A 188 1.35 17.35 -1.05
N GLU A 189 0.51 17.86 -1.93
CA GLU A 189 -0.90 18.10 -1.63
C GLU A 189 -1.70 16.80 -1.66
N LEU A 190 -2.56 16.61 -0.64
CA LEU A 190 -3.59 15.58 -0.58
C LEU A 190 -4.94 16.25 -0.43
N THR A 191 -5.97 15.62 -0.96
CA THR A 191 -7.36 16.02 -0.77
C THR A 191 -8.14 14.92 -0.08
N GLY A 192 -9.21 15.29 0.64
CA GLY A 192 -10.09 14.35 1.32
C GLY A 192 -11.55 14.72 1.13
N GLU A 193 -12.35 13.78 0.66
CA GLU A 193 -13.79 13.91 0.52
C GLU A 193 -14.49 13.01 1.57
N LYS A 194 -15.34 13.60 2.40
CA LYS A 194 -16.16 12.82 3.33
C LYS A 194 -17.26 12.09 2.56
N LEU A 195 -17.26 10.77 2.66
CA LEU A 195 -18.30 9.97 1.99
C LEU A 195 -19.65 10.15 2.68
N GLY A 196 -20.75 10.09 1.90
CA GLY A 196 -22.10 10.22 2.43
C GLY A 196 -22.59 9.01 3.21
N GLN A 197 -21.93 7.84 3.06
CA GLN A 197 -22.28 6.57 3.71
C GLN A 197 -21.08 5.64 3.81
N SER A 198 -21.24 4.49 4.48
CA SER A 198 -20.15 3.52 4.64
C SER A 198 -19.73 2.91 3.30
N LEU A 199 -18.47 2.46 3.23
CA LEU A 199 -17.90 1.83 2.03
C LEU A 199 -18.68 0.55 1.63
N GLU A 200 -19.20 -0.19 2.59
CA GLU A 200 -19.97 -1.40 2.33
C GLU A 200 -21.33 -1.11 1.69
N LYS A 201 -21.90 0.07 1.94
CA LYS A 201 -23.14 0.53 1.27
C LYS A 201 -22.88 1.08 -0.12
N LEU A 202 -21.75 1.83 -0.29
CA LEU A 202 -21.36 2.38 -1.58
C LEU A 202 -20.86 1.29 -2.54
N TYR A 203 -20.14 0.31 -2.01
CA TYR A 203 -19.48 -0.75 -2.77
C TYR A 203 -19.74 -2.09 -2.09
N PRO A 204 -20.92 -2.69 -2.31
CA PRO A 204 -21.23 -4.02 -1.81
C PRO A 204 -20.28 -5.06 -2.42
N ALA A 205 -20.04 -6.15 -1.67
CA ALA A 205 -19.13 -7.23 -2.08
C ALA A 205 -19.69 -8.04 -3.24
#